data_f810788ddb1a9e9d6521c36e153eaa5b
#
_entry.id   f810788ddb1a9e9d6521c36e153eaa5b
#
_cell.length_a   1.000
_cell.length_b   1.000
_cell.length_c   1.000
_cell.angle_alpha   90.00
_cell.angle_beta   90.00
_cell.angle_gamma   90.00
#
_symmetry.space_group_name_H-M   'P 1'
#
loop_
_entity.id
_entity.type
_entity.pdbx_description
1 polymer ?
#
loop_
_entity_poly.entity_id
_entity_poly.type
_entity_poly.pdbx_seq_one_letter_code
_entity_poly.pdbx_strand_id
1 'polypeptide(L)'
;MWSFRAKLKRAMLHNRLPRLVTATLTLFFGLALFAPLPFVVLTPGNAQDVVDKIITPSKTAAPALKFYKADGHIYLLSILITNPDAYVTGAELIYSWGRSDFSVMPRSLFYRDGVNAKTEKAAAKTQMVDSQLSAKVAALSYLDNSYPNLNAGAIKPSDISISLAKTGGPSGGLAFALGIVELLTPENILLGRSVASTGTIDSEGNVGGIGGVAEKILAAEKAGATLILVPTSNCQDLAPGLVTIPKGIKVAAVSTLKEALTALDSATPRSCANLGA
;
A
#
# COMPACT_ATOMS: atom_id res chain seq x y z
N MET A 1 -52.28 -23.34 -24.06
CA MET A 1 -50.99 -23.39 -23.30
C MET A 1 -50.00 -24.50 -23.73
N TRP A 2 -50.43 -25.55 -24.34
CA TRP A 2 -49.59 -26.70 -24.78
C TRP A 2 -48.82 -26.45 -26.09
N SER A 3 -49.37 -25.66 -27.02
CA SER A 3 -48.75 -25.39 -28.31
C SER A 3 -47.50 -24.49 -28.25
N PHE A 4 -47.42 -23.62 -27.27
CA PHE A 4 -46.28 -22.71 -27.08
C PHE A 4 -45.03 -23.44 -26.58
N ARG A 5 -45.21 -24.38 -25.63
CA ARG A 5 -44.11 -25.23 -25.11
C ARG A 5 -43.55 -26.17 -26.17
N ALA A 6 -44.39 -26.71 -27.08
CA ALA A 6 -43.96 -27.54 -28.18
C ALA A 6 -43.18 -26.77 -29.25
N LYS A 7 -43.57 -25.49 -29.55
CA LYS A 7 -42.83 -24.61 -30.45
C LYS A 7 -41.48 -24.18 -29.85
N LEU A 8 -41.43 -23.89 -28.54
CA LEU A 8 -40.17 -23.55 -27.89
C LEU A 8 -39.19 -24.74 -27.86
N LYS A 9 -39.67 -25.98 -27.59
CA LYS A 9 -38.84 -27.17 -27.66
C LYS A 9 -38.35 -27.46 -29.07
N ARG A 10 -39.16 -27.22 -30.11
CA ARG A 10 -38.72 -27.38 -31.53
C ARG A 10 -37.72 -26.30 -31.93
N ALA A 11 -37.88 -25.04 -31.50
CA ALA A 11 -36.90 -23.98 -31.73
C ALA A 11 -35.57 -24.24 -31.04
N MET A 12 -35.58 -24.78 -29.81
CA MET A 12 -34.34 -25.17 -29.10
C MET A 12 -33.65 -26.40 -29.71
N LEU A 13 -34.42 -27.34 -30.35
CA LEU A 13 -33.86 -28.53 -31.01
C LEU A 13 -33.30 -28.23 -32.41
N HIS A 14 -33.72 -27.14 -33.06
CA HIS A 14 -33.28 -26.80 -34.43
C HIS A 14 -32.03 -25.90 -34.44
N ASN A 15 -31.62 -25.38 -33.31
CA ASN A 15 -30.45 -24.49 -33.21
C ASN A 15 -29.23 -25.19 -32.54
N ARG A 16 -29.03 -26.47 -32.88
CA ARG A 16 -27.76 -27.11 -32.51
C ARG A 16 -26.69 -26.61 -33.47
N LEU A 17 -25.78 -25.82 -32.93
CA LEU A 17 -24.55 -25.46 -33.63
C LEU A 17 -23.89 -26.72 -34.20
N PRO A 18 -23.37 -26.68 -35.43
CA PRO A 18 -22.60 -27.79 -35.99
C PRO A 18 -21.53 -28.23 -34.99
N ARG A 19 -21.30 -29.53 -34.85
CA ARG A 19 -20.32 -30.08 -33.89
C ARG A 19 -18.95 -29.45 -34.01
N LEU A 20 -18.51 -29.11 -35.21
CA LEU A 20 -17.27 -28.39 -35.46
C LEU A 20 -17.28 -27.00 -34.83
N VAL A 21 -18.36 -26.21 -35.00
CA VAL A 21 -18.48 -24.89 -34.39
C VAL A 21 -18.49 -24.97 -32.88
N THR A 22 -19.21 -25.93 -32.30
CA THR A 22 -19.20 -26.18 -30.84
C THR A 22 -17.80 -26.51 -30.35
N ALA A 23 -17.11 -27.44 -31.01
CA ALA A 23 -15.74 -27.83 -30.65
C ALA A 23 -14.76 -26.65 -30.76
N THR A 24 -14.84 -25.86 -31.81
CA THR A 24 -14.01 -24.67 -32.01
C THR A 24 -14.26 -23.61 -30.93
N LEU A 25 -15.53 -23.33 -30.60
CA LEU A 25 -15.88 -22.40 -29.53
C LEU A 25 -15.42 -22.90 -28.17
N THR A 26 -15.61 -24.20 -27.88
CA THR A 26 -15.12 -24.79 -26.62
C THR A 26 -13.60 -24.69 -26.50
N LEU A 27 -12.88 -24.98 -27.58
CA LEU A 27 -11.42 -24.84 -27.61
C LEU A 27 -11.00 -23.37 -27.42
N PHE A 28 -11.65 -22.44 -28.12
CA PHE A 28 -11.37 -21.01 -27.99
C PHE A 28 -11.61 -20.52 -26.57
N PHE A 29 -12.75 -20.86 -25.96
CA PHE A 29 -13.04 -20.50 -24.57
C PHE A 29 -12.05 -21.16 -23.60
N GLY A 30 -11.69 -22.42 -23.82
CA GLY A 30 -10.66 -23.10 -23.03
C GLY A 30 -9.32 -22.35 -23.12
N LEU A 31 -8.87 -21.99 -24.31
CA LEU A 31 -7.65 -21.21 -24.49
C LEU A 31 -7.76 -19.84 -23.80
N ALA A 32 -8.87 -19.12 -23.97
CA ALA A 32 -9.07 -17.81 -23.36
C ALA A 32 -9.05 -17.86 -21.81
N LEU A 33 -9.59 -18.95 -21.22
CA LEU A 33 -9.62 -19.12 -19.75
C LEU A 33 -8.28 -19.52 -19.15
N PHE A 34 -7.47 -20.28 -19.89
CA PHE A 34 -6.25 -20.88 -19.34
C PHE A 34 -4.95 -20.34 -19.94
N ALA A 35 -5.04 -19.51 -21.00
CA ALA A 35 -3.87 -18.87 -21.56
C ALA A 35 -3.23 -17.90 -20.52
N PRO A 36 -1.88 -17.87 -20.45
CA PRO A 36 -1.18 -16.89 -19.63
C PRO A 36 -1.36 -15.49 -20.21
N LEU A 37 -1.78 -14.56 -19.37
CA LEU A 37 -2.04 -13.16 -19.74
C LEU A 37 -1.01 -12.23 -19.08
N PRO A 38 -0.62 -11.13 -19.75
CA PRO A 38 0.39 -10.20 -19.26
C PRO A 38 -0.19 -9.22 -18.23
N PHE A 39 -0.87 -9.74 -17.22
CA PHE A 39 -1.45 -8.97 -16.12
C PHE A 39 -0.86 -9.38 -14.79
N VAL A 40 -1.03 -8.51 -13.80
CA VAL A 40 -0.81 -8.78 -12.38
C VAL A 40 -2.09 -8.47 -11.62
N VAL A 41 -2.32 -9.20 -10.54
CA VAL A 41 -3.41 -8.94 -9.60
C VAL A 41 -2.79 -8.35 -8.35
N LEU A 42 -3.35 -7.23 -7.90
CA LEU A 42 -3.02 -6.58 -6.65
C LEU A 42 -4.14 -6.83 -5.66
N THR A 43 -3.75 -7.05 -4.39
CA THR A 43 -4.71 -7.20 -3.29
C THR A 43 -4.21 -6.47 -2.05
N PRO A 44 -5.10 -6.05 -1.14
CA PRO A 44 -4.70 -5.50 0.13
C PRO A 44 -3.78 -6.46 0.88
N GLY A 45 -2.63 -5.97 1.31
CA GLY A 45 -1.72 -6.70 2.16
C GLY A 45 -2.00 -6.48 3.65
N ASN A 46 -1.01 -6.76 4.48
CA ASN A 46 -1.12 -6.57 5.92
C ASN A 46 -0.76 -5.14 6.32
N ALA A 47 -1.43 -4.63 7.33
CA ALA A 47 -1.02 -3.46 8.10
C ALA A 47 -0.15 -3.92 9.28
N GLN A 48 0.97 -3.22 9.52
CA GLN A 48 1.89 -3.53 10.61
C GLN A 48 2.12 -2.27 11.45
N ASP A 49 1.89 -2.37 12.75
CA ASP A 49 2.12 -1.26 13.67
C ASP A 49 3.61 -1.04 13.88
N VAL A 50 4.10 0.14 13.48
CA VAL A 50 5.53 0.45 13.54
C VAL A 50 5.99 0.89 14.93
N VAL A 51 5.09 1.38 15.77
CA VAL A 51 5.42 1.90 17.11
C VAL A 51 5.36 0.86 18.22
N ASP A 52 4.75 -0.32 17.96
CA ASP A 52 4.70 -1.39 18.98
C ASP A 52 6.07 -2.10 19.14
N LYS A 53 6.56 -2.76 18.07
CA LYS A 53 7.78 -3.62 18.19
C LYS A 53 8.73 -3.50 17.01
N ILE A 54 8.36 -2.75 15.98
CA ILE A 54 9.15 -2.65 14.74
C ILE A 54 10.30 -1.66 14.94
N ILE A 55 10.03 -0.49 15.54
CA ILE A 55 11.03 0.54 15.83
C ILE A 55 11.44 0.40 17.29
N THR A 56 12.73 0.14 17.53
CA THR A 56 13.28 -0.09 18.85
C THR A 56 14.67 0.55 18.96
N PRO A 57 15.17 0.81 20.19
CA PRO A 57 16.57 1.15 20.38
C PRO A 57 17.47 0.05 19.83
N SER A 58 18.54 0.43 19.14
CA SER A 58 19.58 -0.52 18.74
C SER A 58 20.30 -1.06 19.98
N LYS A 59 20.86 -2.27 19.88
CA LYS A 59 21.70 -2.85 20.95
C LYS A 59 22.95 -2.03 21.24
N THR A 60 23.37 -1.20 20.29
CA THR A 60 24.54 -0.31 20.39
C THR A 60 24.16 1.12 20.71
N ALA A 61 22.88 1.42 20.90
CA ALA A 61 22.40 2.75 21.24
C ALA A 61 22.98 3.22 22.60
N ALA A 62 23.24 4.53 22.67
CA ALA A 62 23.68 5.12 23.92
C ALA A 62 22.63 4.89 25.03
N PRO A 63 23.04 4.58 26.27
CA PRO A 63 22.10 4.36 27.38
C PRO A 63 21.15 5.54 27.67
N ALA A 64 21.54 6.74 27.26
CA ALA A 64 20.76 7.97 27.43
C ALA A 64 19.64 8.12 26.39
N LEU A 65 19.62 7.31 25.31
CA LEU A 65 18.56 7.39 24.31
C LEU A 65 17.24 6.89 24.89
N LYS A 66 16.31 7.81 25.09
CA LYS A 66 15.01 7.51 25.67
C LYS A 66 13.98 7.29 24.56
N PHE A 67 13.32 6.14 24.60
CA PHE A 67 12.13 5.85 23.80
C PHE A 67 10.90 6.03 24.70
N TYR A 68 9.93 6.77 24.19
CA TYR A 68 8.65 6.97 24.87
C TYR A 68 7.65 5.93 24.38
N LYS A 69 6.65 5.64 25.20
CA LYS A 69 5.57 4.74 24.81
C LYS A 69 4.56 5.50 23.97
N ALA A 70 4.28 5.03 22.78
CA ALA A 70 3.20 5.57 21.95
C ALA A 70 1.83 5.31 22.60
N ASP A 71 0.94 6.30 22.50
CA ASP A 71 -0.48 6.17 22.81
C ASP A 71 -1.24 6.25 21.49
N GLY A 72 -1.43 5.12 20.84
CA GLY A 72 -2.01 4.99 19.51
C GLY A 72 -1.18 4.09 18.60
N HIS A 73 -1.55 4.06 17.34
CA HIS A 73 -0.97 3.15 16.36
C HIS A 73 -0.58 3.89 15.08
N ILE A 74 0.57 3.52 14.50
CA ILE A 74 0.96 3.92 13.13
C ILE A 74 1.11 2.65 12.29
N TYR A 75 0.18 2.45 11.37
CA TYR A 75 0.19 1.29 10.49
C TYR A 75 0.97 1.57 9.20
N LEU A 76 2.04 0.82 9.02
CA LEU A 76 2.69 0.62 7.73
C LEU A 76 1.83 -0.31 6.88
N LEU A 77 1.54 0.07 5.65
CA LEU A 77 0.67 -0.65 4.74
C LEU A 77 1.47 -1.37 3.66
N SER A 78 1.07 -2.60 3.36
CA SER A 78 1.62 -3.39 2.26
C SER A 78 0.53 -3.78 1.26
N ILE A 79 0.95 -4.18 0.07
CA ILE A 79 0.12 -4.83 -0.95
C ILE A 79 0.69 -6.20 -1.25
N LEU A 80 -0.16 -7.10 -1.70
CA LEU A 80 0.24 -8.34 -2.33
C LEU A 80 0.07 -8.20 -3.83
N ILE A 81 1.08 -8.61 -4.58
CA ILE A 81 1.11 -8.56 -6.04
C ILE A 81 1.48 -9.93 -6.59
N THR A 82 0.90 -10.30 -7.72
CA THR A 82 1.26 -11.53 -8.43
C THR A 82 2.78 -11.62 -8.62
N ASN A 83 3.34 -12.77 -8.27
CA ASN A 83 4.77 -13.02 -8.39
C ASN A 83 5.27 -12.81 -9.84
N PRO A 84 6.46 -12.22 -10.07
CA PRO A 84 7.03 -12.06 -11.41
C PRO A 84 7.14 -13.36 -12.22
N ASP A 85 7.32 -14.51 -11.56
CA ASP A 85 7.42 -15.82 -12.25
C ASP A 85 6.06 -16.47 -12.50
N ALA A 86 4.96 -15.89 -12.00
CA ALA A 86 3.60 -16.38 -12.21
C ALA A 86 2.89 -15.63 -13.34
N TYR A 87 1.94 -16.31 -13.96
CA TYR A 87 1.06 -15.73 -14.96
C TYR A 87 -0.38 -15.75 -14.44
N VAL A 88 -1.10 -14.68 -14.75
CA VAL A 88 -2.54 -14.61 -14.49
C VAL A 88 -3.26 -15.23 -15.67
N THR A 89 -4.18 -16.15 -15.40
CA THR A 89 -5.03 -16.76 -16.42
C THR A 89 -6.29 -15.95 -16.66
N GLY A 90 -6.98 -16.18 -17.79
CA GLY A 90 -8.26 -15.53 -18.06
C GLY A 90 -9.31 -15.81 -16.99
N ALA A 91 -9.31 -17.01 -16.40
CA ALA A 91 -10.22 -17.38 -15.31
C ALA A 91 -9.93 -16.56 -14.03
N GLU A 92 -8.65 -16.42 -13.66
CA GLU A 92 -8.23 -15.59 -12.51
C GLU A 92 -8.54 -14.11 -12.74
N LEU A 93 -8.39 -13.62 -13.98
CA LEU A 93 -8.74 -12.25 -14.34
C LEU A 93 -10.24 -11.99 -14.16
N ILE A 94 -11.10 -12.89 -14.65
CA ILE A 94 -12.56 -12.78 -14.48
C ILE A 94 -12.93 -12.83 -12.98
N TYR A 95 -12.32 -13.75 -12.23
CA TYR A 95 -12.52 -13.83 -10.78
C TYR A 95 -12.13 -12.54 -10.07
N SER A 96 -10.96 -12.00 -10.42
CA SER A 96 -10.44 -10.75 -9.83
C SER A 96 -11.33 -9.54 -10.14
N TRP A 97 -11.89 -9.45 -11.35
CA TRP A 97 -12.83 -8.39 -11.69
C TRP A 97 -14.16 -8.47 -10.94
N GLY A 98 -14.56 -9.66 -10.51
CA GLY A 98 -15.73 -9.85 -9.65
C GLY A 98 -15.51 -9.44 -8.19
N ARG A 99 -14.29 -9.03 -7.82
CA ARG A 99 -13.90 -8.69 -6.45
C ARG A 99 -13.62 -7.18 -6.34
N SER A 100 -14.25 -6.53 -5.38
CA SER A 100 -14.04 -5.09 -5.12
C SER A 100 -12.71 -4.76 -4.42
N ASP A 101 -12.05 -5.76 -3.86
CA ASP A 101 -10.77 -5.64 -3.15
C ASP A 101 -9.56 -6.08 -4.00
N PHE A 102 -9.77 -6.43 -5.28
CA PHE A 102 -8.72 -6.81 -6.21
C PHE A 102 -8.61 -5.78 -7.33
N SER A 103 -7.37 -5.45 -7.71
CA SER A 103 -7.10 -4.66 -8.91
C SER A 103 -6.29 -5.47 -9.91
N VAL A 104 -6.66 -5.35 -11.17
CA VAL A 104 -5.95 -6.00 -12.29
C VAL A 104 -5.24 -4.94 -13.10
N MET A 105 -3.95 -5.06 -13.26
CA MET A 105 -3.10 -4.09 -13.91
C MET A 105 -2.19 -4.75 -14.95
N PRO A 106 -1.79 -4.04 -16.02
CA PRO A 106 -0.77 -4.54 -16.94
C PRO A 106 0.53 -4.87 -16.21
N ARG A 107 1.10 -6.04 -16.49
CA ARG A 107 2.36 -6.50 -15.87
C ARG A 107 3.51 -5.52 -16.07
N SER A 108 3.57 -4.87 -17.23
CA SER A 108 4.63 -3.90 -17.58
C SER A 108 4.70 -2.66 -16.68
N LEU A 109 3.62 -2.37 -15.92
CA LEU A 109 3.61 -1.26 -14.94
C LEU A 109 4.41 -1.61 -13.67
N PHE A 110 4.60 -2.89 -13.38
CA PHE A 110 5.24 -3.36 -12.16
C PHE A 110 6.58 -4.05 -12.40
N TYR A 111 6.69 -4.78 -13.51
CA TYR A 111 7.87 -5.59 -13.79
C TYR A 111 8.44 -5.25 -15.16
N ARG A 112 9.75 -5.00 -15.20
CA ARG A 112 10.50 -4.89 -16.45
C ARG A 112 10.69 -6.28 -17.07
N ASP A 113 10.92 -6.32 -18.36
CA ASP A 113 11.23 -7.58 -19.05
C ASP A 113 12.48 -8.26 -18.44
N GLY A 114 12.41 -9.58 -18.27
CA GLY A 114 13.48 -10.37 -17.69
C GLY A 114 13.58 -10.35 -16.16
N VAL A 115 12.71 -9.62 -15.44
CA VAL A 115 12.66 -9.66 -13.98
C VAL A 115 12.03 -10.97 -13.52
N ASN A 116 12.67 -11.62 -12.54
CA ASN A 116 12.18 -12.82 -11.86
C ASN A 116 12.01 -12.56 -10.34
N ALA A 117 11.35 -13.49 -9.65
CA ALA A 117 11.06 -13.34 -8.22
C ALA A 117 12.32 -13.15 -7.36
N LYS A 118 13.44 -13.75 -7.72
CA LYS A 118 14.70 -13.63 -6.96
C LYS A 118 15.29 -12.22 -7.08
N THR A 119 15.33 -11.69 -8.31
CA THR A 119 15.86 -10.34 -8.56
C THR A 119 14.93 -9.27 -7.98
N GLU A 120 13.60 -9.45 -8.12
CA GLU A 120 12.62 -8.54 -7.53
C GLU A 120 12.70 -8.52 -6.01
N LYS A 121 12.79 -9.68 -5.37
CA LYS A 121 12.94 -9.77 -3.91
C LYS A 121 14.22 -9.12 -3.41
N ALA A 122 15.33 -9.26 -4.16
CA ALA A 122 16.60 -8.61 -3.82
C ALA A 122 16.49 -7.08 -3.93
N ALA A 123 15.90 -6.58 -5.03
CA ALA A 123 15.67 -5.15 -5.23
C ALA A 123 14.75 -4.57 -4.17
N ALA A 124 13.62 -5.22 -3.88
CA ALA A 124 12.67 -4.80 -2.85
C ALA A 124 13.31 -4.76 -1.45
N LYS A 125 14.23 -5.69 -1.15
CA LYS A 125 14.97 -5.69 0.11
C LYS A 125 15.94 -4.49 0.19
N THR A 126 16.68 -4.19 -0.86
CA THR A 126 17.58 -3.03 -0.91
C THR A 126 16.80 -1.75 -0.74
N GLN A 127 15.71 -1.56 -1.50
CA GLN A 127 14.83 -0.40 -1.38
C GLN A 127 14.25 -0.22 0.03
N MET A 128 13.92 -1.31 0.72
CA MET A 128 13.46 -1.26 2.11
C MET A 128 14.57 -0.76 3.05
N VAL A 129 15.80 -1.23 2.90
CA VAL A 129 16.93 -0.79 3.73
C VAL A 129 17.21 0.70 3.50
N ASP A 130 17.23 1.14 2.25
CA ASP A 130 17.44 2.54 1.89
C ASP A 130 16.31 3.43 2.46
N SER A 131 15.07 2.98 2.34
CA SER A 131 13.89 3.66 2.90
C SER A 131 13.95 3.81 4.42
N GLN A 132 14.41 2.76 5.12
CA GLN A 132 14.61 2.82 6.57
C GLN A 132 15.71 3.83 6.95
N LEU A 133 16.79 3.88 6.19
CA LEU A 133 17.88 4.84 6.45
C LEU A 133 17.40 6.27 6.21
N SER A 134 16.75 6.54 5.07
CA SER A 134 16.20 7.86 4.76
C SER A 134 15.19 8.31 5.82
N ALA A 135 14.31 7.41 6.26
CA ALA A 135 13.32 7.70 7.31
C ALA A 135 13.99 8.10 8.65
N LYS A 136 15.06 7.40 9.04
CA LYS A 136 15.82 7.75 10.26
C LYS A 136 16.46 9.13 10.13
N VAL A 137 17.10 9.41 9.01
CA VAL A 137 17.76 10.71 8.77
C VAL A 137 16.73 11.82 8.77
N ALA A 138 15.63 11.69 8.02
CA ALA A 138 14.57 12.68 7.94
C ALA A 138 13.93 12.96 9.32
N ALA A 139 13.62 11.90 10.08
CA ALA A 139 13.03 12.03 11.41
C ALA A 139 13.98 12.72 12.40
N LEU A 140 15.26 12.32 12.43
CA LEU A 140 16.26 12.94 13.31
C LEU A 140 16.50 14.40 12.94
N SER A 141 16.59 14.74 11.65
CA SER A 141 16.72 16.12 11.18
C SER A 141 15.49 16.95 11.57
N TYR A 142 14.29 16.41 11.43
CA TYR A 142 13.07 17.08 11.88
C TYR A 142 13.09 17.33 13.39
N LEU A 143 13.47 16.34 14.19
CA LEU A 143 13.55 16.45 15.66
C LEU A 143 14.60 17.48 16.11
N ASP A 144 15.76 17.50 15.48
CA ASP A 144 16.83 18.46 15.81
C ASP A 144 16.38 19.92 15.58
N ASN A 145 15.64 20.15 14.49
CA ASN A 145 15.13 21.47 14.14
C ASN A 145 13.90 21.88 14.97
N SER A 146 13.03 20.95 15.33
CA SER A 146 11.74 21.24 15.96
C SER A 146 11.76 21.09 17.49
N TYR A 147 12.69 20.30 18.02
CA TYR A 147 12.82 19.96 19.44
C TYR A 147 14.27 20.13 19.92
N PRO A 148 14.81 21.34 19.98
CA PRO A 148 16.23 21.57 20.30
C PRO A 148 16.65 21.00 21.68
N ASN A 149 15.69 20.88 22.60
CA ASN A 149 15.94 20.29 23.94
C ASN A 149 16.16 18.77 23.93
N LEU A 150 15.78 18.07 22.85
CA LEU A 150 16.01 16.62 22.72
C LEU A 150 17.45 16.29 22.33
N ASN A 151 18.24 17.26 21.88
CA ASN A 151 19.59 17.06 21.35
C ASN A 151 19.63 15.91 20.31
N ALA A 152 18.64 15.92 19.41
CA ALA A 152 18.47 14.85 18.43
C ALA A 152 19.64 14.74 17.45
N GLY A 153 20.39 15.83 17.23
CA GLY A 153 21.63 15.83 16.44
C GLY A 153 22.75 14.93 16.99
N ALA A 154 22.68 14.57 18.28
CA ALA A 154 23.60 13.59 18.87
C ALA A 154 23.19 12.13 18.62
N ILE A 155 21.94 11.86 18.23
CA ILE A 155 21.42 10.52 17.94
C ILE A 155 21.84 10.12 16.53
N LYS A 156 22.46 8.95 16.40
CA LYS A 156 22.86 8.41 15.09
C LYS A 156 21.75 7.53 14.51
N PRO A 157 21.57 7.47 13.19
CA PRO A 157 20.65 6.52 12.55
C PRO A 157 20.88 5.07 12.95
N SER A 158 22.12 4.71 13.33
CA SER A 158 22.48 3.38 13.84
C SER A 158 21.94 3.06 15.23
N ASP A 159 21.56 4.06 16.01
CA ASP A 159 21.02 3.90 17.36
C ASP A 159 19.55 3.47 17.34
N ILE A 160 18.90 3.57 16.18
CA ILE A 160 17.51 3.17 15.94
C ILE A 160 17.50 1.88 15.12
N SER A 161 16.86 0.85 15.62
CA SER A 161 16.64 -0.41 14.90
C SER A 161 15.22 -0.45 14.34
N ILE A 162 15.08 -0.81 13.06
CA ILE A 162 13.78 -1.07 12.41
C ILE A 162 13.79 -2.54 11.97
N SER A 163 12.97 -3.36 12.62
CA SER A 163 12.90 -4.80 12.37
C SER A 163 11.57 -5.15 11.71
N LEU A 164 11.57 -5.32 10.39
CA LEU A 164 10.40 -5.67 9.61
C LEU A 164 10.62 -7.00 8.88
N ALA A 165 9.73 -7.97 9.13
CA ALA A 165 9.80 -9.28 8.49
C ALA A 165 8.94 -9.32 7.22
N LYS A 166 9.48 -9.94 6.15
CA LYS A 166 8.72 -10.34 4.94
C LYS A 166 8.08 -9.21 4.12
N THR A 167 8.43 -7.95 4.35
CA THR A 167 7.94 -6.80 3.57
C THR A 167 9.12 -6.15 2.85
N GLY A 168 8.92 -5.75 1.61
CA GLY A 168 9.91 -5.09 0.79
C GLY A 168 9.36 -3.82 0.13
N GLY A 169 10.24 -3.09 -0.54
CA GLY A 169 9.91 -1.85 -1.23
C GLY A 169 9.99 -0.61 -0.33
N PRO A 170 10.03 0.59 -0.93
CA PRO A 170 10.37 1.82 -0.22
C PRO A 170 9.16 2.54 0.39
N SER A 171 7.92 2.07 0.16
CA SER A 171 6.67 2.79 0.48
C SER A 171 6.33 2.90 1.97
N GLY A 172 7.14 2.32 2.85
CA GLY A 172 6.99 2.39 4.29
C GLY A 172 7.76 3.56 4.94
N GLY A 173 8.53 4.31 4.17
CA GLY A 173 9.43 5.34 4.68
C GLY A 173 8.75 6.39 5.56
N LEU A 174 7.61 6.91 5.10
CA LEU A 174 6.84 7.88 5.88
C LEU A 174 6.35 7.31 7.21
N ALA A 175 5.87 6.05 7.22
CA ALA A 175 5.42 5.41 8.46
C ALA A 175 6.57 5.23 9.47
N PHE A 176 7.77 4.86 8.99
CA PHE A 176 8.94 4.78 9.84
C PHE A 176 9.36 6.14 10.40
N ALA A 177 9.38 7.18 9.57
CA ALA A 177 9.75 8.51 10.03
C ALA A 177 8.79 9.04 11.10
N LEU A 178 7.49 8.89 10.89
CA LEU A 178 6.46 9.27 11.87
C LEU A 178 6.60 8.46 13.17
N GLY A 179 6.83 7.14 13.06
CA GLY A 179 7.02 6.28 14.23
C GLY A 179 8.28 6.66 15.04
N ILE A 180 9.37 7.06 14.37
CA ILE A 180 10.58 7.53 15.05
C ILE A 180 10.28 8.85 15.79
N VAL A 181 9.58 9.80 15.17
CA VAL A 181 9.20 11.05 15.83
C VAL A 181 8.34 10.78 17.04
N GLU A 182 7.28 9.94 16.94
CA GLU A 182 6.43 9.56 18.08
C GLU A 182 7.22 8.96 19.22
N LEU A 183 8.12 8.02 18.92
CA LEU A 183 8.85 7.28 19.94
C LEU A 183 10.01 8.07 20.59
N LEU A 184 10.49 9.13 19.95
CA LEU A 184 11.59 9.96 20.49
C LEU A 184 11.11 11.28 21.10
N THR A 185 9.85 11.65 20.96
CA THR A 185 9.27 12.85 21.61
C THR A 185 8.49 12.48 22.86
N PRO A 186 8.50 13.33 23.90
CA PRO A 186 7.67 13.12 25.07
C PRO A 186 6.18 13.45 24.83
N GLU A 187 5.91 14.17 23.76
CA GLU A 187 4.56 14.56 23.33
C GLU A 187 3.92 13.41 22.58
N ASN A 188 2.67 13.13 22.90
CA ASN A 188 1.88 12.14 22.20
C ASN A 188 1.26 12.77 20.95
N ILE A 189 1.84 12.54 19.75
CA ILE A 189 1.32 13.09 18.51
C ILE A 189 0.13 12.28 17.96
N LEU A 190 -0.07 11.05 18.45
CA LEU A 190 -1.16 10.17 18.00
C LEU A 190 -2.47 10.41 18.76
N LEU A 191 -2.40 10.81 20.02
CA LEU A 191 -3.58 11.09 20.88
C LEU A 191 -4.57 9.91 20.89
N GLY A 192 -4.08 8.69 21.05
CA GLY A 192 -4.89 7.46 21.08
C GLY A 192 -5.42 7.00 19.72
N ARG A 193 -5.05 7.66 18.62
CA ARG A 193 -5.60 7.35 17.29
C ARG A 193 -4.85 6.21 16.59
N SER A 194 -5.59 5.54 15.72
CA SER A 194 -5.05 4.59 14.74
C SER A 194 -4.90 5.29 13.40
N VAL A 195 -3.66 5.51 13.00
CA VAL A 195 -3.27 6.19 11.76
C VAL A 195 -2.58 5.22 10.83
N ALA A 196 -2.97 5.18 9.58
CA ALA A 196 -2.22 4.47 8.54
C ALA A 196 -1.37 5.47 7.76
N SER A 197 -0.21 5.04 7.30
CA SER A 197 0.69 5.88 6.54
C SER A 197 1.35 5.12 5.41
N THR A 198 1.47 5.76 4.27
CA THR A 198 2.21 5.23 3.12
C THR A 198 2.88 6.37 2.38
N GLY A 199 4.06 6.11 1.84
CA GLY A 199 4.88 7.07 1.12
C GLY A 199 6.34 6.67 1.16
N THR A 200 7.07 6.91 0.09
CA THR A 200 8.54 6.94 0.19
C THR A 200 8.94 8.21 0.94
N ILE A 201 10.12 8.23 1.51
CA ILE A 201 10.68 9.45 2.11
C ILE A 201 12.16 9.56 1.76
N ASP A 202 12.61 10.75 1.43
CA ASP A 202 14.04 11.04 1.28
C ASP A 202 14.66 11.59 2.59
N SER A 203 15.95 11.85 2.58
CA SER A 203 16.69 12.35 3.74
C SER A 203 16.30 13.78 4.13
N GLU A 204 15.75 14.54 3.21
CA GLU A 204 15.25 15.91 3.43
C GLU A 204 13.83 15.91 3.99
N GLY A 205 13.16 14.75 4.05
CA GLY A 205 11.80 14.60 4.55
C GLY A 205 10.72 14.83 3.48
N ASN A 206 11.07 14.83 2.19
CA ASN A 206 10.08 14.88 1.12
C ASN A 206 9.41 13.52 0.93
N VAL A 207 8.10 13.54 0.76
CA VAL A 207 7.27 12.34 0.59
C VAL A 207 7.02 12.09 -0.89
N GLY A 208 7.43 10.92 -1.35
CA GLY A 208 7.26 10.50 -2.74
C GLY A 208 6.16 9.45 -2.93
N GLY A 209 5.73 9.32 -4.19
CA GLY A 209 4.64 8.45 -4.62
C GLY A 209 4.91 6.96 -4.42
N ILE A 210 3.81 6.20 -4.42
CA ILE A 210 3.79 4.74 -4.19
C ILE A 210 2.83 4.06 -5.16
N GLY A 211 2.94 2.73 -5.28
CA GLY A 211 1.95 1.92 -5.98
C GLY A 211 0.88 1.35 -5.06
N GLY A 212 -0.29 1.01 -5.64
CA GLY A 212 -1.36 0.29 -4.94
C GLY A 212 -2.04 1.10 -3.84
N VAL A 213 -2.36 2.37 -4.10
CA VAL A 213 -3.01 3.24 -3.10
C VAL A 213 -4.39 2.73 -2.72
N ALA A 214 -5.17 2.24 -3.69
CA ALA A 214 -6.50 1.70 -3.46
C ALA A 214 -6.46 0.52 -2.48
N GLU A 215 -5.59 -0.44 -2.73
CA GLU A 215 -5.40 -1.63 -1.90
C GLU A 215 -4.90 -1.26 -0.50
N LYS A 216 -4.07 -0.22 -0.39
CA LYS A 216 -3.57 0.28 0.89
C LYS A 216 -4.67 0.96 1.71
N ILE A 217 -5.59 1.70 1.07
CA ILE A 217 -6.75 2.27 1.76
C ILE A 217 -7.63 1.15 2.35
N LEU A 218 -7.85 0.08 1.59
CA LEU A 218 -8.60 -1.09 2.08
C LEU A 218 -7.85 -1.82 3.20
N ALA A 219 -6.51 -1.90 3.13
CA ALA A 219 -5.69 -2.45 4.22
C ALA A 219 -5.77 -1.57 5.49
N ALA A 220 -5.78 -0.25 5.34
CA ALA A 220 -5.95 0.69 6.44
C ALA A 220 -7.32 0.55 7.12
N GLU A 221 -8.39 0.39 6.33
CA GLU A 221 -9.73 0.12 6.85
C GLU A 221 -9.77 -1.16 7.68
N LYS A 222 -9.22 -2.26 7.13
CA LYS A 222 -9.16 -3.56 7.82
C LYS A 222 -8.36 -3.49 9.12
N ALA A 223 -7.39 -2.57 9.23
CA ALA A 223 -6.62 -2.33 10.44
C ALA A 223 -7.33 -1.39 11.44
N GLY A 224 -8.49 -0.84 11.11
CA GLY A 224 -9.22 0.09 11.96
C GLY A 224 -8.61 1.50 12.00
N ALA A 225 -7.83 1.88 11.00
CA ALA A 225 -7.30 3.24 10.91
C ALA A 225 -8.43 4.23 10.62
N THR A 226 -8.41 5.36 11.32
CA THR A 226 -9.38 6.47 11.12
C THR A 226 -8.85 7.57 10.20
N LEU A 227 -7.54 7.58 9.99
CA LEU A 227 -6.82 8.49 9.11
C LEU A 227 -5.79 7.71 8.31
N ILE A 228 -5.70 7.99 7.02
CA ILE A 228 -4.58 7.53 6.19
C ILE A 228 -3.85 8.73 5.58
N LEU A 229 -2.53 8.73 5.71
CA LEU A 229 -1.64 9.69 5.07
C LEU A 229 -1.15 9.09 3.75
N VAL A 230 -1.38 9.81 2.66
CA VAL A 230 -0.98 9.42 1.30
C VAL A 230 -0.13 10.52 0.66
N PRO A 231 0.81 10.17 -0.23
CA PRO A 231 1.56 11.18 -0.95
C PRO A 231 0.65 12.04 -1.84
N THR A 232 0.87 13.34 -1.87
CA THR A 232 0.16 14.27 -2.78
C THR A 232 0.26 13.84 -4.24
N SER A 233 1.40 13.28 -4.65
CA SER A 233 1.60 12.74 -6.00
C SER A 233 0.67 11.58 -6.37
N ASN A 234 0.07 10.91 -5.38
CA ASN A 234 -0.91 9.85 -5.63
C ASN A 234 -2.37 10.32 -5.62
N CYS A 235 -2.63 11.63 -5.50
CA CYS A 235 -4.02 12.11 -5.49
C CYS A 235 -4.75 11.84 -6.81
N GLN A 236 -4.05 11.75 -7.92
CA GLN A 236 -4.66 11.37 -9.21
C GLN A 236 -5.20 9.94 -9.18
N ASP A 237 -4.55 9.03 -8.44
CA ASP A 237 -5.00 7.64 -8.29
C ASP A 237 -6.30 7.53 -7.47
N LEU A 238 -6.64 8.59 -6.73
CA LEU A 238 -7.83 8.70 -5.87
C LEU A 238 -8.93 9.56 -6.49
N ALA A 239 -8.85 9.86 -7.78
CA ALA A 239 -9.87 10.63 -8.47
C ALA A 239 -11.26 9.98 -8.35
N PRO A 240 -12.35 10.76 -8.31
CA PRO A 240 -13.70 10.24 -8.19
C PRO A 240 -14.01 9.18 -9.25
N GLY A 241 -14.52 8.05 -8.82
CA GLY A 241 -14.84 6.90 -9.69
C GLY A 241 -13.70 5.90 -9.89
N LEU A 242 -12.45 6.21 -9.53
CA LEU A 242 -11.35 5.25 -9.57
C LEU A 242 -11.27 4.41 -8.29
N VAL A 243 -11.45 5.02 -7.14
CA VAL A 243 -11.38 4.36 -5.83
C VAL A 243 -12.58 4.75 -4.97
N THR A 244 -13.15 3.77 -4.29
CA THR A 244 -14.15 4.03 -3.24
C THR A 244 -13.43 4.14 -1.91
N ILE A 245 -13.44 5.32 -1.32
CA ILE A 245 -12.89 5.53 0.02
C ILE A 245 -13.92 5.02 1.04
N PRO A 246 -13.57 4.08 1.94
CA PRO A 246 -14.48 3.56 2.94
C PRO A 246 -14.99 4.64 3.90
N LYS A 247 -16.25 4.50 4.33
CA LYS A 247 -16.81 5.41 5.33
C LYS A 247 -16.08 5.28 6.66
N GLY A 248 -15.65 6.40 7.23
CA GLY A 248 -14.95 6.41 8.52
C GLY A 248 -13.43 6.56 8.42
N ILE A 249 -12.85 6.43 7.24
CA ILE A 249 -11.44 6.78 6.99
C ILE A 249 -11.36 8.19 6.39
N LYS A 250 -10.52 9.04 6.96
CA LYS A 250 -10.10 10.31 6.35
C LYS A 250 -8.83 10.09 5.56
N VAL A 251 -8.74 10.69 4.37
CA VAL A 251 -7.52 10.65 3.55
C VAL A 251 -6.88 12.02 3.58
N ALA A 252 -5.63 12.08 4.05
CA ALA A 252 -4.83 13.30 4.06
C ALA A 252 -3.69 13.19 3.04
N ALA A 253 -3.57 14.20 2.19
CA ALA A 253 -2.50 14.33 1.19
C ALA A 253 -1.32 15.10 1.77
N VAL A 254 -0.12 14.52 1.70
CA VAL A 254 1.09 15.10 2.28
C VAL A 254 2.26 15.03 1.30
N SER A 255 3.09 16.07 1.30
CA SER A 255 4.29 16.17 0.46
C SER A 255 5.58 16.14 1.28
N THR A 256 5.50 16.35 2.60
CA THR A 256 6.66 16.32 3.49
C THR A 256 6.32 15.70 4.84
N LEU A 257 7.35 15.27 5.58
CA LEU A 257 7.21 14.79 6.97
C LEU A 257 6.55 15.85 7.87
N LYS A 258 6.90 17.12 7.69
CA LYS A 258 6.30 18.23 8.44
C LYS A 258 4.80 18.36 8.16
N GLU A 259 4.38 18.27 6.90
CA GLU A 259 2.95 18.26 6.54
C GLU A 259 2.23 17.05 7.12
N ALA A 260 2.88 15.88 7.12
CA ALA A 260 2.30 14.66 7.71
C ALA A 260 2.05 14.83 9.22
N LEU A 261 3.01 15.37 9.95
CA LEU A 261 2.87 15.67 11.39
C LEU A 261 1.79 16.73 11.63
N THR A 262 1.74 17.79 10.82
CA THR A 262 0.67 18.81 10.89
C THR A 262 -0.71 18.20 10.61
N ALA A 263 -0.80 17.24 9.67
CA ALA A 263 -2.05 16.55 9.36
C ALA A 263 -2.56 15.69 10.53
N LEU A 264 -1.65 15.15 11.34
CA LEU A 264 -2.01 14.44 12.57
C LEU A 264 -2.67 15.36 13.61
N ASP A 265 -2.26 16.61 13.71
CA ASP A 265 -2.82 17.58 14.66
C ASP A 265 -4.08 18.27 14.14
N SER A 266 -4.38 18.15 12.83
CA SER A 266 -5.48 18.88 12.20
C SER A 266 -6.81 18.15 12.28
N ALA A 267 -7.86 18.85 12.69
CA ALA A 267 -9.24 18.33 12.60
C ALA A 267 -9.70 18.15 11.13
N THR A 268 -9.16 18.98 10.21
CA THR A 268 -9.46 18.97 8.77
C THR A 268 -8.16 18.96 7.96
N PRO A 269 -7.47 17.82 7.90
CA PRO A 269 -6.23 17.72 7.13
C PRO A 269 -6.50 17.94 5.62
N ARG A 270 -5.48 18.45 4.92
CA ARG A 270 -5.54 18.66 3.47
C ARG A 270 -5.89 17.34 2.76
N SER A 271 -6.97 17.32 2.00
CA SER A 271 -7.40 16.14 1.26
C SER A 271 -7.03 16.22 -0.22
N CYS A 272 -6.97 15.08 -0.90
CA CYS A 272 -6.77 15.04 -2.35
C CYS A 272 -7.87 15.76 -3.14
N ALA A 273 -9.10 15.85 -2.61
CA ALA A 273 -10.19 16.57 -3.25
C ALA A 273 -9.92 18.07 -3.41
N ASN A 274 -9.06 18.64 -2.57
CA ASN A 274 -8.71 20.06 -2.61
C ASN A 274 -7.49 20.36 -3.52
N LEU A 275 -6.92 19.38 -4.17
CA LEU A 275 -5.73 19.47 -5.01
C LEU A 275 -6.04 19.42 -6.52
N GLY A 276 -7.29 19.18 -6.88
CA GLY A 276 -7.77 19.06 -8.26
C GLY A 276 -8.63 20.24 -8.75
N ALA A 277 -8.52 21.40 -8.07
CA ALA A 277 -9.19 22.64 -8.48
C ALA A 277 -8.20 23.58 -9.15
#